data_50bb0659d5eab902a91a6f1fc1fa4f3a
#
_entry.id   50bb0659d5eab902a91a6f1fc1fa4f3a
#
_cell.length_a   1.000
_cell.length_b   1.000
_cell.length_c   1.000
_cell.angle_alpha   90.00
_cell.angle_beta   90.00
_cell.angle_gamma   90.00
#
_symmetry.space_group_name_H-M   'P 1'
#
loop_
_entity.id
_entity.type
_entity.pdbx_description
1 polymer ?
#
loop_
_entity_poly.entity_id
_entity_poly.type
_entity_poly.pdbx_seq_one_letter_code
_entity_poly.pdbx_strand_id
1 'polypeptide(L)'
;MQDEKYTLRYLPIFYDDLSETVDYITNRLHSKQAALALLNAVEKAIFDRLPVAEAFERYPSMKERRYPYYRIYVKNFIVFYVVIKDEGSVPIMEVRRFLYNKKNYKEFI
;
A
#
# COMPACT_ATOMS: atom_id res chain seq x y z
N MET A 1 3.52 27.30 -0.23
CA MET A 1 3.17 26.34 0.82
C MET A 1 2.03 25.46 0.32
N GLN A 2 2.23 24.17 0.39
CA GLN A 2 1.21 23.23 -0.05
C GLN A 2 0.40 22.77 1.16
N ASP A 3 -0.91 22.78 1.03
CA ASP A 3 -1.77 22.19 2.04
C ASP A 3 -1.69 20.68 1.90
N GLU A 4 -1.38 20.00 3.00
CA GLU A 4 -1.42 18.55 3.02
C GLU A 4 -2.88 18.10 3.02
N LYS A 5 -3.27 17.39 1.97
CA LYS A 5 -4.63 16.86 1.85
C LYS A 5 -4.80 15.59 2.67
N TYR A 6 -3.73 14.86 2.90
CA TYR A 6 -3.75 13.57 3.59
C TYR A 6 -2.52 13.42 4.47
N THR A 7 -2.71 12.76 5.59
CA THR A 7 -1.60 12.30 6.44
C THR A 7 -1.33 10.85 6.09
N LEU A 8 -0.07 10.49 5.92
CA LEU A 8 0.34 9.12 5.59
C LEU A 8 0.62 8.32 6.86
N ARG A 9 0.07 7.12 6.92
CA ARG A 9 0.27 6.20 8.04
C ARG A 9 0.40 4.77 7.52
N TYR A 10 1.18 3.95 8.20
CA TYR A 10 1.40 2.55 7.83
C TYR A 10 0.99 1.64 8.97
N LEU A 11 0.32 0.53 8.67
CA LEU A 11 0.11 -0.51 9.67
C LEU A 11 1.35 -1.39 9.79
N PRO A 12 1.65 -1.90 10.98
CA PRO A 12 2.81 -2.80 11.16
C PRO A 12 2.81 -4.00 10.23
N ILE A 13 1.64 -4.57 9.92
CA ILE A 13 1.56 -5.73 9.03
C ILE A 13 2.02 -5.41 7.60
N PHE A 14 1.89 -4.15 7.16
CA PHE A 14 2.44 -3.74 5.87
C PHE A 14 3.97 -3.93 5.83
N TYR A 15 4.65 -3.54 6.91
CA TYR A 15 6.09 -3.71 7.01
C TYR A 15 6.48 -5.18 7.06
N ASP A 16 5.68 -6.00 7.73
CA ASP A 16 5.91 -7.45 7.77
C ASP A 16 5.82 -8.05 6.37
N ASP A 17 4.77 -7.68 5.63
CA ASP A 17 4.59 -8.12 4.24
C ASP A 17 5.78 -7.71 3.38
N LEU A 18 6.21 -6.46 3.49
CA LEU A 18 7.30 -5.90 2.68
C LEU A 18 8.62 -6.56 3.03
N SER A 19 8.92 -6.73 4.32
CA SER A 19 10.14 -7.38 4.79
C SER A 19 10.23 -8.81 4.29
N GLU A 20 9.14 -9.56 4.34
CA GLU A 20 9.11 -10.93 3.86
C GLU A 20 9.47 -11.01 2.37
N THR A 21 8.92 -10.09 1.58
CA THR A 21 9.23 -10.02 0.15
C THR A 21 10.68 -9.63 -0.11
N VAL A 22 11.19 -8.63 0.60
CA VAL A 22 12.57 -8.17 0.47
C VAL A 22 13.55 -9.29 0.85
N ASP A 23 13.27 -10.01 1.94
CA ASP A 23 14.11 -11.13 2.37
C ASP A 23 14.12 -12.25 1.32
N TYR A 24 12.96 -12.54 0.74
CA TYR A 24 12.88 -13.54 -0.33
C TYR A 24 13.74 -13.13 -1.53
N ILE A 25 13.63 -11.90 -1.98
CA ILE A 25 14.40 -11.41 -3.14
C ILE A 25 15.90 -11.41 -2.83
N THR A 26 16.28 -10.95 -1.65
CA THR A 26 17.68 -10.86 -1.25
C THR A 26 18.31 -12.22 -1.06
N ASN A 27 17.64 -13.13 -0.34
CA ASN A 27 18.23 -14.39 0.13
C ASN A 27 17.94 -15.56 -0.78
N ARG A 28 16.76 -15.64 -1.41
CA ARG A 28 16.39 -16.75 -2.28
C ARG A 28 16.74 -16.47 -3.73
N LEU A 29 16.56 -15.23 -4.18
CA LEU A 29 16.89 -14.84 -5.55
C LEU A 29 18.26 -14.18 -5.65
N HIS A 30 18.94 -13.98 -4.53
CA HIS A 30 20.29 -13.43 -4.45
C HIS A 30 20.46 -12.09 -5.17
N SER A 31 19.47 -11.20 -5.04
CA SER A 31 19.52 -9.91 -5.71
C SER A 31 19.20 -8.75 -4.77
N LYS A 32 20.24 -8.21 -4.14
CA LYS A 32 20.11 -7.00 -3.33
C LYS A 32 19.65 -5.83 -4.18
N GLN A 33 20.09 -5.76 -5.43
CA GLN A 33 19.74 -4.69 -6.35
C GLN A 33 18.25 -4.71 -6.66
N ALA A 34 17.68 -5.88 -6.92
CA ALA A 34 16.25 -6.03 -7.17
C ALA A 34 15.43 -5.66 -5.93
N ALA A 35 15.90 -6.03 -4.74
CA ALA A 35 15.24 -5.69 -3.48
C ALA A 35 15.21 -4.17 -3.28
N LEU A 36 16.33 -3.48 -3.51
CA LEU A 36 16.38 -2.02 -3.39
C LEU A 36 15.50 -1.34 -4.44
N ALA A 37 15.49 -1.86 -5.68
CA ALA A 37 14.65 -1.33 -6.72
C ALA A 37 13.17 -1.44 -6.37
N LEU A 38 12.76 -2.55 -5.76
CA LEU A 38 11.40 -2.74 -5.30
C LEU A 38 11.04 -1.75 -4.19
N LEU A 39 11.89 -1.61 -3.18
CA LEU A 39 11.67 -0.68 -2.08
C LEU A 39 11.49 0.75 -2.58
N ASN A 40 12.36 1.19 -3.50
CA ASN A 40 12.27 2.53 -4.08
C ASN A 40 10.99 2.71 -4.89
N ALA A 41 10.59 1.69 -5.65
CA ALA A 41 9.36 1.74 -6.44
C ALA A 41 8.12 1.83 -5.57
N VAL A 42 8.09 1.08 -4.46
CA VAL A 42 6.97 1.09 -3.50
C VAL A 42 6.86 2.46 -2.85
N GLU A 43 7.97 3.00 -2.36
CA GLU A 43 7.99 4.31 -1.71
C GLU A 43 7.51 5.40 -2.67
N LYS A 44 8.05 5.41 -3.89
CA LYS A 44 7.65 6.40 -4.90
C LYS A 44 6.17 6.30 -5.22
N ALA A 45 5.67 5.08 -5.41
CA ALA A 45 4.26 4.86 -5.75
C ALA A 45 3.32 5.36 -4.66
N ILE A 46 3.67 5.14 -3.40
CA ILE A 46 2.88 5.61 -2.26
C ILE A 46 2.89 7.14 -2.18
N PHE A 47 4.07 7.76 -2.28
CA PHE A 47 4.18 9.22 -2.22
C PHE A 47 3.48 9.90 -3.41
N ASP A 48 3.56 9.32 -4.60
CA ASP A 48 2.88 9.86 -5.77
C ASP A 48 1.35 9.78 -5.62
N ARG A 49 0.84 8.74 -4.95
CA ARG A 49 -0.59 8.55 -4.71
C ARG A 49 -1.13 9.46 -3.60
N LEU A 50 -0.30 9.82 -2.64
CA LEU A 50 -0.74 10.52 -1.43
C LEU A 50 -1.58 11.77 -1.71
N PRO A 51 -1.18 12.69 -2.60
CA PRO A 51 -1.97 13.90 -2.85
C PRO A 51 -3.34 13.64 -3.48
N VAL A 52 -3.52 12.46 -4.07
CA VAL A 52 -4.72 12.08 -4.83
C VAL A 52 -5.29 10.75 -4.35
N ALA A 53 -5.20 10.48 -3.06
CA ALA A 53 -5.51 9.17 -2.48
C ALA A 53 -6.91 8.65 -2.80
N GLU A 54 -7.89 9.54 -3.00
CA GLU A 54 -9.27 9.15 -3.27
C GLU A 54 -9.68 9.29 -4.74
N ALA A 55 -8.73 9.63 -5.62
CA ALA A 55 -9.04 9.87 -7.04
C ALA A 55 -9.06 8.60 -7.88
N PHE A 56 -9.01 7.44 -7.27
CA PHE A 56 -8.92 6.15 -7.95
C PHE A 56 -10.10 5.26 -7.61
N GLU A 57 -10.28 4.21 -8.39
CA GLU A 57 -11.33 3.25 -8.17
C GLU A 57 -11.11 2.46 -6.88
N ARG A 58 -12.17 2.32 -6.09
CA ARG A 58 -12.14 1.48 -4.90
C ARG A 58 -12.07 0.01 -5.29
N TYR A 59 -11.41 -0.80 -4.45
CA TYR A 59 -11.38 -2.23 -4.65
C TYR A 59 -12.79 -2.80 -4.46
N PRO A 60 -13.36 -3.47 -5.49
CA PRO A 60 -14.67 -4.07 -5.35
C PRO A 60 -14.60 -5.24 -4.36
N SER A 61 -15.42 -5.18 -3.32
CA SER A 61 -15.46 -6.20 -2.28
C SER A 61 -16.90 -6.60 -1.99
N MET A 62 -17.11 -7.90 -1.82
CA MET A 62 -18.40 -8.44 -1.36
C MET A 62 -18.60 -8.21 0.12
N LYS A 63 -17.54 -7.91 0.85
CA LYS A 63 -17.61 -7.67 2.29
C LYS A 63 -17.94 -6.20 2.55
N GLU A 64 -18.85 -5.97 3.47
CA GLU A 64 -19.12 -4.64 3.95
C GLU A 64 -17.94 -4.16 4.79
N ARG A 65 -17.43 -2.96 4.46
CA ARG A 65 -16.27 -2.39 5.15
C ARG A 65 -16.54 -0.94 5.48
N ARG A 66 -16.11 -0.53 6.66
CA ARG A 66 -16.20 0.87 7.07
C ARG A 66 -15.36 1.75 6.16
N TYR A 67 -14.16 1.27 5.77
CA TYR A 67 -13.26 1.98 4.88
C TYR A 67 -12.96 1.10 3.68
N PRO A 68 -13.43 1.47 2.48
CA PRO A 68 -13.13 0.71 1.26
C PRO A 68 -11.64 0.74 0.96
N TYR A 69 -11.13 -0.36 0.42
CA TYR A 69 -9.75 -0.43 -0.02
C TYR A 69 -9.54 0.24 -1.36
N TYR A 70 -8.35 0.83 -1.51
CA TYR A 70 -7.80 1.28 -2.78
C TYR A 70 -6.54 0.46 -3.07
N ARG A 71 -6.14 0.43 -4.33
CA ARG A 71 -4.99 -0.36 -4.80
C ARG A 71 -3.98 0.51 -5.50
N ILE A 72 -2.70 0.21 -5.26
CA ILE A 72 -1.60 0.75 -6.06
C ILE A 72 -0.83 -0.45 -6.60
N TYR A 73 -0.72 -0.55 -7.92
CA TYR A 73 0.04 -1.63 -8.54
C TYR A 73 1.50 -1.21 -8.63
N VAL A 74 2.38 -2.02 -8.07
CA VAL A 74 3.83 -1.79 -8.08
C VAL A 74 4.50 -3.07 -8.54
N LYS A 75 5.00 -3.11 -9.77
CA LYS A 75 5.57 -4.32 -10.37
C LYS A 75 4.54 -5.45 -10.28
N ASN A 76 4.89 -6.59 -9.68
CA ASN A 76 4.01 -7.74 -9.53
C ASN A 76 3.26 -7.75 -8.19
N PHE A 77 3.22 -6.60 -7.51
CA PHE A 77 2.62 -6.48 -6.17
C PHE A 77 1.52 -5.44 -6.15
N ILE A 78 0.72 -5.51 -5.12
CA ILE A 78 -0.35 -4.53 -4.87
C ILE A 78 -0.18 -3.98 -3.47
N VAL A 79 -0.16 -2.66 -3.36
CA VAL A 79 -0.25 -1.95 -2.08
C VAL A 79 -1.72 -1.64 -1.85
N PHE A 80 -2.26 -2.12 -0.73
CA PHE A 80 -3.64 -1.83 -0.33
C PHE A 80 -3.65 -0.76 0.74
N TYR A 81 -4.50 0.24 0.57
CA TYR A 81 -4.66 1.29 1.56
C TYR A 81 -6.13 1.68 1.68
N VAL A 82 -6.45 2.34 2.77
CA VAL A 82 -7.76 2.95 2.99
C VAL A 82 -7.58 4.43 3.29
N VAL A 83 -8.65 5.19 3.17
CA VAL A 83 -8.67 6.59 3.57
C VAL A 83 -9.63 6.73 4.75
N ILE A 84 -9.10 7.21 5.86
CA ILE A 84 -9.85 7.40 7.09
C ILE A 84 -10.17 8.87 7.22
N LYS A 85 -11.45 9.18 7.23
CA LYS A 85 -11.94 10.56 7.36
C LYS A 85 -12.73 10.68 8.65
N ASP A 86 -12.13 11.36 9.61
CA ASP A 86 -12.82 11.73 10.84
C ASP A 86 -13.16 13.20 10.77
N GLU A 87 -14.33 13.54 11.26
CA GLU A 87 -14.83 14.90 11.22
C GLU A 87 -13.85 15.86 11.92
N GLY A 88 -13.52 16.96 11.21
CA GLY A 88 -12.64 17.99 11.74
C GLY A 88 -11.16 17.69 11.65
N SER A 89 -10.76 16.56 11.07
CA SER A 89 -9.35 16.16 10.96
C SER A 89 -8.92 16.04 9.50
N VAL A 90 -7.61 16.14 9.28
CA VAL A 90 -7.03 15.85 7.98
C VAL A 90 -7.20 14.34 7.72
N PRO A 91 -7.72 13.95 6.56
CA PRO A 91 -7.87 12.52 6.23
C PRO A 91 -6.54 11.79 6.28
N ILE A 92 -6.61 10.52 6.65
CA ILE A 92 -5.42 9.66 6.77
C ILE A 92 -5.42 8.64 5.64
N MET A 93 -4.35 8.61 4.85
CA MET A 93 -4.08 7.51 3.93
C MET A 93 -3.34 6.45 4.72
N GLU A 94 -4.03 5.36 5.06
CA GLU A 94 -3.46 4.29 5.87
C GLU A 94 -3.10 3.10 4.99
N VAL A 95 -1.80 2.86 4.84
CA VAL A 95 -1.28 1.76 4.04
C VAL A 95 -1.32 0.49 4.88
N ARG A 96 -2.03 -0.54 4.40
CA ARG A 96 -2.35 -1.72 5.21
C ARG A 96 -1.66 -2.99 4.81
N ARG A 97 -1.58 -3.30 3.49
CA ARG A 97 -1.01 -4.56 3.04
C ARG A 97 -0.14 -4.38 1.80
N PHE A 98 0.82 -5.27 1.65
CA PHE A 98 1.66 -5.38 0.46
C PHE A 98 1.66 -6.84 0.04
N LEU A 99 0.96 -7.17 -1.05
CA LEU A 99 0.71 -8.56 -1.43
C LEU A 99 1.06 -8.80 -2.90
N TYR A 100 1.53 -10.02 -3.19
CA TYR A 100 1.78 -10.44 -4.55
C TYR A 100 0.46 -10.49 -5.33
N ASN A 101 0.43 -9.97 -6.56
CA ASN A 101 -0.81 -9.81 -7.32
C ASN A 101 -1.48 -11.14 -7.73
N LYS A 102 -0.73 -12.25 -7.70
CA LYS A 102 -1.27 -13.58 -8.00
C LYS A 102 -1.65 -14.38 -6.75
N LYS A 103 -1.42 -13.80 -5.58
CA LYS A 103 -1.84 -14.42 -4.33
C LYS A 103 -3.34 -14.25 -4.15
N ASN A 104 -3.97 -15.20 -3.45
CA ASN A 104 -5.38 -15.06 -3.11
C ASN A 104 -5.55 -14.02 -2.00
N TYR A 105 -5.36 -12.75 -2.37
CA TYR A 105 -5.36 -11.65 -1.39
C TYR A 105 -6.73 -11.39 -0.77
N LYS A 106 -7.79 -11.97 -1.32
CA LYS A 106 -9.14 -11.85 -0.74
C LYS A 106 -9.22 -12.39 0.68
N GLU A 107 -8.33 -13.32 1.03
CA GLU A 107 -8.23 -13.86 2.39
C GLU A 107 -7.58 -12.87 3.37
N PHE A 108 -6.86 -11.87 2.86
CA PHE A 108 -6.05 -10.97 3.67
C PHE A 108 -6.65 -9.58 3.81
N ILE A 109 -7.66 -9.28 3.02
CA ILE A 109 -8.31 -7.97 3.05
C ILE A 109 -9.87 -8.12 3.11
#